data_7f3ec944a9222fd265b1c5ae68b4a003
#
_entry.id   7f3ec944a9222fd265b1c5ae68b4a003
#
_cell.length_a   1.000
_cell.length_b   1.000
_cell.length_c   1.000
_cell.angle_alpha   90.00
_cell.angle_beta   90.00
_cell.angle_gamma   90.00
#
_symmetry.space_group_name_H-M   'P 1'
#
loop_
_entity.id
_entity.type
_entity.pdbx_description
1 polymer ?
#
loop_
_entity_poly.entity_id
_entity_poly.type
_entity_poly.pdbx_seq_one_letter_code
_entity_poly.pdbx_strand_id
1 'polypeptide(L)'
;MYFFPRFDPERDEAVLSSYISRIVRRETGYQCTFRLRCTNGLSVKAHYGSFFERTATDLECGTMDADKSILAVIEHRGDVLDERKPAFFQSAVLYTTKEGQRRVRTCNLAVNVVRLAGSVFESAQVQSIAGCWAKLGV
;
A
#
# COMPACT_ATOMS: atom_id res chain seq x y z
N MET A 1 -9.81 -10.90 -2.69
CA MET A 1 -10.36 -12.22 -2.23
C MET A 1 -11.45 -12.61 -3.20
N TYR A 2 -11.40 -13.82 -3.78
CA TYR A 2 -12.48 -14.33 -4.61
C TYR A 2 -13.44 -15.13 -3.72
N PHE A 3 -14.72 -14.93 -3.95
CA PHE A 3 -15.78 -15.64 -3.25
C PHE A 3 -16.67 -16.33 -4.29
N PHE A 4 -16.89 -17.62 -4.15
CA PHE A 4 -17.71 -18.42 -5.03
C PHE A 4 -18.99 -18.85 -4.28
N PRO A 5 -20.05 -18.03 -4.29
CA PRO A 5 -21.32 -18.43 -3.69
C PRO A 5 -21.91 -19.56 -4.54
N ARG A 6 -22.14 -20.72 -3.93
CA ARG A 6 -22.63 -21.93 -4.62
C ARG A 6 -21.70 -22.32 -5.79
N PHE A 7 -20.47 -22.73 -5.47
CA PHE A 7 -19.48 -23.18 -6.45
C PHE A 7 -20.07 -24.20 -7.40
N ASP A 8 -19.93 -23.93 -8.70
CA ASP A 8 -20.34 -24.81 -9.79
C ASP A 8 -19.11 -25.15 -10.64
N PRO A 9 -18.67 -26.42 -10.71
CA PRO A 9 -17.48 -26.81 -11.46
C PRO A 9 -17.55 -26.36 -12.94
N GLU A 10 -18.66 -26.50 -13.62
CA GLU A 10 -18.79 -26.16 -15.05
C GLU A 10 -18.59 -24.66 -15.30
N ARG A 11 -19.02 -23.82 -14.36
CA ARG A 11 -18.96 -22.37 -14.47
C ARG A 11 -17.66 -21.80 -13.88
N ASP A 12 -17.24 -22.30 -12.71
CA ASP A 12 -16.28 -21.62 -11.85
C ASP A 12 -14.87 -22.24 -11.91
N GLU A 13 -14.69 -23.46 -12.48
CA GLU A 13 -13.41 -24.17 -12.51
C GLU A 13 -12.31 -23.36 -13.20
N ALA A 14 -12.58 -22.78 -14.36
CA ALA A 14 -11.59 -22.03 -15.13
C ALA A 14 -11.08 -20.80 -14.35
N VAL A 15 -11.99 -20.09 -13.68
CA VAL A 15 -11.67 -18.91 -12.86
C VAL A 15 -10.85 -19.31 -11.64
N LEU A 16 -11.25 -20.36 -10.93
CA LEU A 16 -10.56 -20.87 -9.75
C LEU A 16 -9.15 -21.36 -10.12
N SER A 17 -9.02 -22.16 -11.18
CA SER A 17 -7.75 -22.68 -11.68
C SER A 17 -6.79 -21.56 -12.08
N SER A 18 -7.27 -20.54 -12.80
CA SER A 18 -6.51 -19.35 -13.16
C SER A 18 -6.04 -18.59 -11.91
N TYR A 19 -6.90 -18.43 -10.92
CA TYR A 19 -6.57 -17.74 -9.68
C TYR A 19 -5.51 -18.48 -8.86
N ILE A 20 -5.66 -19.80 -8.70
CA ILE A 20 -4.67 -20.65 -8.00
C ILE A 20 -3.33 -20.61 -8.74
N SER A 21 -3.34 -20.77 -10.06
CA SER A 21 -2.13 -20.70 -10.90
C SER A 21 -1.39 -19.37 -10.73
N ARG A 22 -2.13 -18.26 -10.69
CA ARG A 22 -1.56 -16.93 -10.44
C ARG A 22 -0.92 -16.83 -9.06
N ILE A 23 -1.59 -17.30 -8.00
CA ILE A 23 -1.06 -17.26 -6.63
C ILE A 23 0.24 -18.08 -6.52
N VAL A 24 0.26 -19.27 -7.11
CA VAL A 24 1.42 -20.18 -7.00
C VAL A 24 2.62 -19.66 -7.78
N ARG A 25 2.41 -19.04 -8.94
CA ARG A 25 3.51 -18.61 -9.84
C ARG A 25 4.09 -17.24 -9.52
N ARG A 26 3.35 -16.36 -8.83
CA ARG A 26 3.81 -15.00 -8.56
C ARG A 26 4.97 -14.97 -7.57
N GLU A 27 5.83 -13.97 -7.73
CA GLU A 27 6.88 -13.70 -6.76
C GLU A 27 6.28 -13.25 -5.43
N THR A 28 6.77 -13.83 -4.36
CA THR A 28 6.31 -13.56 -3.00
C THR A 28 7.52 -13.29 -2.10
N GLY A 29 7.47 -12.20 -1.37
CA GLY A 29 8.38 -11.92 -0.26
C GLY A 29 7.80 -12.47 1.04
N TYR A 30 8.65 -12.97 1.91
CA TYR A 30 8.29 -13.56 3.20
C TYR A 30 8.87 -12.74 4.35
N GLN A 31 8.27 -12.85 5.54
CA GLN A 31 8.72 -12.15 6.75
C GLN A 31 8.92 -10.65 6.49
N CYS A 32 7.91 -10.02 5.93
CA CYS A 32 8.01 -8.64 5.46
C CYS A 32 7.75 -7.67 6.60
N THR A 33 8.59 -6.63 6.68
CA THR A 33 8.36 -5.46 7.51
C THR A 33 8.28 -4.24 6.61
N PHE A 34 7.18 -3.51 6.67
CA PHE A 34 6.95 -2.28 5.93
C PHE A 34 7.03 -1.08 6.86
N ARG A 35 7.65 0.00 6.38
CA ARG A 35 7.69 1.29 7.07
C ARG A 35 7.47 2.42 6.08
N LEU A 36 6.64 3.40 6.46
CA LEU A 36 6.44 4.65 5.73
C LEU A 36 7.00 5.82 6.56
N ARG A 37 7.77 6.68 5.90
CA ARG A 37 8.28 7.95 6.44
C ARG A 37 7.80 9.10 5.57
N CYS A 38 7.56 10.23 6.19
CA CYS A 38 7.15 11.46 5.51
C CYS A 38 7.98 12.66 6.02
N THR A 39 7.95 13.74 5.23
CA THR A 39 8.58 15.03 5.55
C THR A 39 8.11 15.55 6.92
N ASN A 40 8.97 16.31 7.60
CA ASN A 40 8.62 17.03 8.82
C ASN A 40 7.37 17.91 8.61
N GLY A 41 6.50 17.96 9.61
CA GLY A 41 5.18 18.60 9.51
C GLY A 41 4.06 17.67 9.04
N LEU A 42 4.42 16.47 8.54
CA LEU A 42 3.47 15.40 8.20
C LEU A 42 3.70 14.18 9.09
N SER A 43 2.65 13.45 9.37
CA SER A 43 2.75 12.15 10.06
C SER A 43 1.71 11.17 9.52
N VAL A 44 1.99 9.89 9.69
CA VAL A 44 1.02 8.84 9.39
C VAL A 44 0.05 8.76 10.57
N LYS A 45 -1.23 8.96 10.29
CA LYS A 45 -2.32 8.86 11.27
C LYS A 45 -2.81 7.44 11.45
N ALA A 46 -2.94 6.71 10.34
CA ALA A 46 -3.45 5.34 10.34
C ALA A 46 -2.99 4.58 9.10
N HIS A 47 -2.96 3.28 9.22
CA HIS A 47 -2.74 2.36 8.10
C HIS A 47 -3.95 1.45 7.92
N TYR A 48 -4.25 1.07 6.67
CA TYR A 48 -5.32 0.12 6.33
C TYR A 48 -4.81 -0.91 5.33
N GLY A 49 -5.12 -2.16 5.60
CA GLY A 49 -4.69 -3.29 4.78
C GLY A 49 -4.59 -4.57 5.59
N SER A 50 -3.96 -5.59 5.01
CA SER A 50 -3.74 -6.88 5.67
C SER A 50 -2.31 -6.97 6.22
N PHE A 51 -2.13 -6.57 7.47
CA PHE A 51 -0.85 -6.57 8.21
C PHE A 51 -1.11 -6.68 9.72
N PHE A 52 -0.06 -6.94 10.46
CA PHE A 52 -0.01 -6.79 11.91
C PHE A 52 0.79 -5.53 12.27
N GLU A 53 0.21 -4.65 13.04
CA GLU A 53 0.85 -3.42 13.50
C GLU A 53 1.70 -3.72 14.73
N ARG A 54 3.01 -3.87 14.52
CA ARG A 54 3.95 -4.15 15.61
C ARG A 54 4.23 -2.91 16.45
N THR A 55 4.45 -1.80 15.76
CA THR A 55 4.62 -0.47 16.35
C THR A 55 3.85 0.53 15.49
N ALA A 56 3.65 1.75 15.96
CA ALA A 56 2.98 2.80 15.18
C ALA A 56 3.62 3.09 13.80
N THR A 57 4.86 2.60 13.57
CA THR A 57 5.61 2.84 12.34
C THR A 57 5.94 1.57 11.55
N ASP A 58 5.92 0.40 12.19
CA ASP A 58 6.33 -0.86 11.58
C ASP A 58 5.14 -1.80 11.43
N LEU A 59 4.85 -2.13 10.18
CA LEU A 59 3.81 -3.06 9.80
C LEU A 59 4.44 -4.39 9.41
N GLU A 60 4.05 -5.47 10.06
CA GLU A 60 4.51 -6.81 9.75
C GLU A 60 3.51 -7.52 8.84
N CYS A 61 4.04 -8.11 7.77
CA CYS A 61 3.28 -8.93 6.85
C CYS A 61 3.95 -10.29 6.75
N GLY A 62 3.23 -11.38 6.96
CA GLY A 62 3.77 -12.72 6.76
C GLY A 62 4.27 -12.92 5.34
N THR A 63 3.49 -12.45 4.37
CA THR A 63 3.83 -12.47 2.95
C THR A 63 3.48 -11.15 2.28
N MET A 64 4.22 -10.80 1.23
CA MET A 64 3.96 -9.65 0.37
C MET A 64 4.20 -10.03 -1.08
N ASP A 65 3.27 -9.70 -1.93
CA ASP A 65 3.31 -9.92 -3.37
C ASP A 65 2.88 -8.66 -4.14
N ALA A 66 2.85 -8.73 -5.47
CA ALA A 66 2.51 -7.59 -6.33
C ALA A 66 1.06 -7.08 -6.15
N ASP A 67 0.16 -7.90 -5.61
CA ASP A 67 -1.23 -7.53 -5.39
C ASP A 67 -1.46 -6.91 -4.00
N LYS A 68 -0.48 -6.97 -3.11
CA LYS A 68 -0.60 -6.40 -1.78
C LYS A 68 -0.52 -4.88 -1.82
N SER A 69 -1.51 -4.23 -1.26
CA SER A 69 -1.56 -2.78 -1.14
C SER A 69 -1.85 -2.36 0.30
N ILE A 70 -1.22 -1.28 0.72
CA ILE A 70 -1.39 -0.68 2.04
C ILE A 70 -1.83 0.76 1.81
N LEU A 71 -2.89 1.20 2.49
CA LEU A 71 -3.30 2.59 2.55
C LEU A 71 -2.72 3.22 3.81
N ALA A 72 -2.08 4.37 3.67
CA ALA A 72 -1.66 5.21 4.78
C ALA A 72 -2.41 6.54 4.73
N VAL A 73 -3.04 6.90 5.83
CA VAL A 73 -3.68 8.22 6.01
C VAL A 73 -2.67 9.15 6.64
N ILE A 74 -2.41 10.26 5.95
CA ILE A 74 -1.45 11.28 6.36
C ILE A 74 -2.19 12.43 7.02
N GLU A 75 -1.63 13.00 8.09
CA GLU A 75 -2.13 14.19 8.76
C GLU A 75 -1.06 15.28 8.86
N HIS A 76 -1.50 16.52 8.91
CA HIS A 76 -0.68 17.68 9.25
C HIS A 76 -0.50 17.80 10.76
N ARG A 77 0.73 18.02 11.22
CA ARG A 77 1.06 18.27 12.64
C ARG A 77 1.35 19.74 12.95
N GLY A 78 0.51 20.62 12.45
CA GLY A 78 0.54 22.03 12.82
C GLY A 78 1.57 22.92 12.11
N ASP A 79 2.61 22.37 11.53
CA ASP A 79 3.61 23.13 10.79
C ASP A 79 3.12 23.43 9.38
N VAL A 80 3.29 24.70 8.94
CA VAL A 80 2.98 25.08 7.58
C VAL A 80 4.03 24.49 6.65
N LEU A 81 3.62 23.70 5.66
CA LEU A 81 4.51 23.21 4.63
C LEU A 81 4.96 24.32 3.71
N ASP A 82 6.26 24.35 3.38
CA ASP A 82 6.85 25.33 2.47
C ASP A 82 6.50 24.96 1.02
N GLU A 83 5.75 25.81 0.31
CA GLU A 83 5.41 25.61 -1.11
C GLU A 83 6.61 25.55 -2.05
N ARG A 84 7.76 26.05 -1.61
CA ARG A 84 9.00 26.03 -2.40
C ARG A 84 9.69 24.68 -2.36
N LYS A 85 9.25 23.79 -1.50
CA LYS A 85 9.85 22.48 -1.29
C LYS A 85 8.80 21.38 -1.44
N PRO A 86 9.09 20.31 -2.18
CA PRO A 86 8.20 19.18 -2.26
C PRO A 86 8.11 18.46 -0.90
N ALA A 87 6.96 17.90 -0.60
CA ALA A 87 6.80 16.93 0.48
C ALA A 87 7.30 15.57 -0.01
N PHE A 88 8.13 14.90 0.80
CA PHE A 88 8.69 13.60 0.47
C PHE A 88 8.05 12.50 1.31
N PHE A 89 7.82 11.38 0.64
CA PHE A 89 7.39 10.14 1.25
C PHE A 89 8.38 9.04 0.87
N GLN A 90 8.81 8.26 1.84
CA GLN A 90 9.67 7.11 1.62
C GLN A 90 9.03 5.87 2.20
N SER A 91 8.74 4.90 1.37
CA SER A 91 8.38 3.56 1.82
C SER A 91 9.57 2.63 1.76
N ALA A 92 9.72 1.79 2.76
CA ALA A 92 10.74 0.76 2.82
C ALA A 92 10.09 -0.58 3.17
N VAL A 93 10.45 -1.63 2.43
CA VAL A 93 10.05 -3.00 2.69
C VAL A 93 11.30 -3.85 2.90
N LEU A 94 11.41 -4.45 4.06
CA LEU A 94 12.39 -5.49 4.36
C LEU A 94 11.68 -6.84 4.17
N TYR A 95 12.23 -7.74 3.36
CA TYR A 95 11.62 -9.04 3.07
C TYR A 95 12.66 -10.12 2.76
N THR A 96 12.26 -11.37 2.85
CA THR A 96 13.05 -12.54 2.47
C THR A 96 12.53 -13.09 1.15
N THR A 97 13.40 -13.31 0.17
CA THR A 97 13.04 -13.94 -1.10
C THR A 97 12.81 -15.44 -0.93
N LYS A 98 12.26 -16.11 -1.94
CA LYS A 98 12.08 -17.57 -1.95
C LYS A 98 13.41 -18.34 -1.85
N GLU A 99 14.52 -17.72 -2.28
CA GLU A 99 15.88 -18.27 -2.16
C GLU A 99 16.52 -18.02 -0.78
N GLY A 100 15.78 -17.43 0.17
CA GLY A 100 16.27 -17.15 1.52
C GLY A 100 17.10 -15.87 1.66
N GLN A 101 17.20 -15.05 0.62
CA GLN A 101 17.97 -13.80 0.68
C GLN A 101 17.15 -12.71 1.37
N ARG A 102 17.73 -12.02 2.33
CA ARG A 102 17.14 -10.85 2.98
C ARG A 102 17.40 -9.60 2.15
N ARG A 103 16.35 -8.90 1.75
CA ARG A 103 16.42 -7.72 0.87
C ARG A 103 15.63 -6.56 1.44
N VAL A 104 16.08 -5.34 1.12
CA VAL A 104 15.34 -4.10 1.37
C VAL A 104 14.99 -3.46 0.03
N ARG A 105 13.73 -3.08 -0.14
CA ARG A 105 13.27 -2.26 -1.24
C ARG A 105 12.77 -0.93 -0.72
N THR A 106 13.29 0.17 -1.27
CA THR A 106 12.85 1.52 -0.95
C THR A 106 12.21 2.17 -2.17
N CYS A 107 11.12 2.91 -1.94
CA CYS A 107 10.50 3.76 -2.94
C CYS A 107 10.36 5.16 -2.37
N ASN A 108 10.70 6.18 -3.17
CA ASN A 108 10.57 7.58 -2.79
C ASN A 108 9.55 8.26 -3.70
N LEU A 109 8.71 9.09 -3.11
CA LEU A 109 7.74 9.92 -3.79
C LEU A 109 7.93 11.37 -3.35
N ALA A 110 8.01 12.30 -4.31
CA ALA A 110 7.97 13.72 -4.07
C ALA A 110 6.64 14.28 -4.59
N VAL A 111 5.97 15.09 -3.78
CA VAL A 111 4.67 15.69 -4.10
C VAL A 111 4.77 17.19 -3.89
N ASN A 112 4.29 17.98 -4.84
CA ASN A 112 4.29 19.42 -4.71
C ASN A 112 3.34 19.89 -3.61
N VAL A 113 3.75 20.90 -2.88
CA VAL A 113 2.93 21.58 -1.88
C VAL A 113 2.23 22.75 -2.56
N VAL A 114 0.91 22.83 -2.45
CA VAL A 114 0.08 23.87 -3.05
C VAL A 114 -0.92 24.43 -2.05
N ARG A 115 -1.29 25.72 -2.19
CA ARG A 115 -2.28 26.37 -1.32
C ARG A 115 -3.71 26.27 -1.83
N LEU A 116 -3.85 26.20 -3.17
CA LEU A 116 -5.16 26.23 -3.80
C LEU A 116 -5.75 24.83 -3.88
N ALA A 117 -6.94 24.63 -3.36
CA ALA A 117 -7.65 23.36 -3.45
C ALA A 117 -7.85 22.88 -4.90
N GLY A 118 -8.07 23.81 -5.86
CA GLY A 118 -8.17 23.51 -7.28
C GLY A 118 -6.98 22.70 -7.81
N SER A 119 -5.75 23.10 -7.47
CA SER A 119 -4.55 22.40 -7.90
C SER A 119 -4.41 20.99 -7.30
N VAL A 120 -5.00 20.75 -6.11
CA VAL A 120 -5.07 19.41 -5.53
C VAL A 120 -6.00 18.52 -6.34
N PHE A 121 -7.17 19.04 -6.73
CA PHE A 121 -8.14 18.29 -7.54
C PHE A 121 -7.63 17.99 -8.95
N GLU A 122 -6.90 18.92 -9.57
CA GLU A 122 -6.29 18.68 -10.90
C GLU A 122 -5.30 17.52 -10.91
N SER A 123 -4.60 17.29 -9.78
CA SER A 123 -3.61 16.21 -9.65
C SER A 123 -4.22 14.91 -9.08
N ALA A 124 -5.51 14.88 -8.76
CA ALA A 124 -6.16 13.75 -8.13
C ALA A 124 -6.24 12.53 -9.07
N GLN A 125 -5.78 11.38 -8.60
CA GLN A 125 -5.86 10.11 -9.32
C GLN A 125 -7.07 9.31 -8.87
N VAL A 126 -8.11 9.29 -9.71
CA VAL A 126 -9.40 8.65 -9.41
C VAL A 126 -9.26 7.18 -9.02
N GLN A 127 -8.39 6.44 -9.71
CA GLN A 127 -8.15 5.02 -9.41
C GLN A 127 -7.58 4.81 -8.00
N SER A 128 -6.63 5.67 -7.59
CA SER A 128 -6.06 5.64 -6.25
C SER A 128 -7.10 5.98 -5.19
N ILE A 129 -7.95 6.98 -5.45
CA ILE A 129 -9.03 7.39 -4.54
C ILE A 129 -10.05 6.25 -4.38
N ALA A 130 -10.48 5.62 -5.46
CA ALA A 130 -11.39 4.48 -5.41
C ALA A 130 -10.81 3.31 -4.60
N GLY A 131 -9.51 3.00 -4.79
CA GLY A 131 -8.79 2.01 -3.99
C GLY A 131 -8.71 2.36 -2.51
N CYS A 132 -8.56 3.64 -2.18
CA CYS A 132 -8.58 4.13 -0.79
C CYS A 132 -9.94 3.93 -0.15
N TRP A 133 -11.02 4.31 -0.82
CA TRP A 133 -12.38 4.11 -0.31
C TRP A 133 -12.74 2.65 -0.10
N ALA A 134 -12.38 1.79 -1.05
CA ALA A 134 -12.57 0.35 -0.90
C ALA A 134 -11.86 -0.23 0.34
N LYS A 135 -10.69 0.32 0.72
CA LYS A 135 -9.97 -0.09 1.93
C LYS A 135 -10.55 0.48 3.22
N LEU A 136 -11.14 1.65 3.15
CA LEU A 136 -11.82 2.27 4.28
C LEU A 136 -13.18 1.63 4.57
N GLY A 137 -13.70 0.82 3.66
CA GLY A 137 -15.01 0.16 3.80
C GLY A 137 -16.18 1.09 3.52
N VAL A 138 -15.97 2.11 2.69
CA VAL A 138 -16.99 3.10 2.30
C VAL A 138 -17.46 2.83 0.88
#